data_9462360d734eb8f983e00af63594cd91
#
_entry.id   9462360d734eb8f983e00af63594cd91
#
_cell.length_a   1.000
_cell.length_b   1.000
_cell.length_c   1.000
_cell.angle_alpha   90.00
_cell.angle_beta   90.00
_cell.angle_gamma   90.00
#
_symmetry.space_group_name_H-M   'P 1'
#
loop_
_entity.id
_entity.type
_entity.pdbx_description
1 polymer ?
#
loop_
_entity_poly.entity_id
_entity_poly.type
_entity_poly.pdbx_seq_one_letter_code
_entity_poly.pdbx_strand_id
1 'polypeptide(L)'
;MKRKESLIGGLDRILPAHQASDLLGIPTDDLLPYYSAQDAISLRNLLKRICRSNPIYHFPIIGETTYTLKGVMSAIGKGRCWTLEFLARNNVRNWCVGVHYLHSKSDVDLAWQKESPLWSEWVSILQVSCLYGLDLQEVIRNVAAGRIRVRQGQREQLVSLKDVKRLWKAQGE
;
A
#
# COMPACT_ATOMS: atom_id res chain seq x y z
N MET A 1 15.24 -19.64 -8.95
CA MET A 1 14.27 -18.51 -9.06
C MET A 1 13.96 -18.30 -10.55
N LYS A 2 12.79 -18.75 -11.04
CA LYS A 2 12.37 -18.50 -12.44
C LYS A 2 12.15 -16.98 -12.58
N ARG A 3 12.92 -16.30 -13.45
CA ARG A 3 12.64 -14.94 -13.89
C ARG A 3 11.21 -14.94 -14.42
N LYS A 4 10.29 -14.22 -13.77
CA LYS A 4 8.99 -13.93 -14.36
C LYS A 4 9.28 -13.14 -15.64
N GLU A 5 8.89 -13.68 -16.78
CA GLU A 5 9.02 -13.01 -18.07
C GLU A 5 8.32 -11.66 -17.97
N SER A 6 9.00 -10.62 -18.45
CA SER A 6 8.40 -9.29 -18.56
C SER A 6 7.20 -9.42 -19.50
N LEU A 7 5.99 -9.14 -19.01
CA LEU A 7 4.76 -9.18 -19.81
C LEU A 7 4.82 -8.21 -21.01
N ILE A 8 5.73 -7.26 -20.98
CA ILE A 8 5.87 -6.23 -22.02
C ILE A 8 7.36 -6.09 -22.37
N GLY A 9 7.73 -6.54 -23.55
CA GLY A 9 9.08 -6.41 -24.10
C GLY A 9 9.34 -4.98 -24.63
N GLY A 10 10.52 -4.42 -24.31
CA GLY A 10 10.99 -3.18 -24.93
C GLY A 10 10.38 -1.90 -24.37
N LEU A 11 10.79 -1.50 -23.16
CA LEU A 11 10.29 -0.27 -22.49
C LEU A 11 10.58 1.03 -23.24
N ASP A 12 11.63 1.07 -24.02
CA ASP A 12 12.06 2.28 -24.75
C ASP A 12 11.42 2.38 -26.14
N ARG A 13 10.60 1.40 -26.51
CA ARG A 13 9.83 1.42 -27.75
C ARG A 13 8.87 2.60 -27.76
N ILE A 14 8.96 3.43 -28.78
CA ILE A 14 8.06 4.56 -29.00
C ILE A 14 6.83 4.04 -29.77
N LEU A 15 5.65 4.27 -29.22
CA LEU A 15 4.40 3.73 -29.75
C LEU A 15 3.35 4.83 -29.91
N PRO A 16 2.62 4.88 -31.04
CA PRO A 16 1.38 5.63 -31.14
C PRO A 16 0.27 4.93 -30.33
N ALA A 17 -0.80 5.67 -30.01
CA ALA A 17 -1.83 5.23 -29.07
C ALA A 17 -2.50 3.91 -29.48
N HIS A 18 -2.76 3.69 -30.80
CA HIS A 18 -3.36 2.46 -31.29
C HIS A 18 -2.47 1.24 -31.05
N GLN A 19 -1.15 1.35 -31.28
CA GLN A 19 -0.22 0.24 -31.03
C GLN A 19 -0.03 -0.04 -29.54
N ALA A 20 -0.08 0.98 -28.71
CA ALA A 20 -0.06 0.80 -27.27
C ALA A 20 -1.36 0.14 -26.76
N SER A 21 -2.50 0.49 -27.36
CA SER A 21 -3.79 -0.15 -27.11
C SER A 21 -3.73 -1.65 -27.38
N ASP A 22 -3.25 -2.05 -28.55
CA ASP A 22 -3.10 -3.47 -28.92
C ASP A 22 -2.16 -4.21 -27.96
N LEU A 23 -1.05 -3.57 -27.57
CA LEU A 23 -0.06 -4.18 -26.69
C LEU A 23 -0.53 -4.32 -25.25
N LEU A 24 -1.23 -3.30 -24.74
CA LEU A 24 -1.66 -3.22 -23.34
C LEU A 24 -3.06 -3.79 -23.10
N GLY A 25 -3.84 -3.99 -24.16
CA GLY A 25 -5.25 -4.37 -24.08
C GLY A 25 -6.13 -3.27 -23.44
N ILE A 26 -5.69 -2.01 -23.52
CA ILE A 26 -6.41 -0.84 -23.02
C ILE A 26 -7.03 -0.11 -24.19
N PRO A 27 -8.33 0.26 -24.19
CA PRO A 27 -8.94 1.01 -25.25
C PRO A 27 -8.15 2.27 -25.61
N THR A 28 -8.05 2.59 -26.90
CA THR A 28 -7.28 3.75 -27.37
C THR A 28 -7.75 5.05 -26.73
N ASP A 29 -9.06 5.23 -26.59
CA ASP A 29 -9.66 6.44 -25.98
C ASP A 29 -9.23 6.63 -24.52
N ASP A 30 -9.04 5.54 -23.78
CA ASP A 30 -8.55 5.55 -22.40
C ASP A 30 -7.05 5.89 -22.32
N LEU A 31 -6.30 5.67 -23.41
CA LEU A 31 -4.88 5.98 -23.48
C LEU A 31 -4.59 7.41 -23.96
N LEU A 32 -5.45 7.99 -24.80
CA LEU A 32 -5.25 9.33 -25.37
C LEU A 32 -4.90 10.43 -24.34
N PRO A 33 -5.54 10.47 -23.15
CA PRO A 33 -5.19 11.47 -22.12
C PRO A 33 -3.73 11.42 -21.67
N TYR A 34 -3.08 10.26 -21.80
CA TYR A 34 -1.68 10.08 -21.40
C TYR A 34 -0.67 10.47 -22.47
N TYR A 35 -1.13 10.65 -23.72
CA TYR A 35 -0.27 11.05 -24.84
C TYR A 35 0.01 12.55 -24.83
N SER A 36 -0.85 13.37 -24.22
CA SER A 36 -0.77 14.84 -24.29
C SER A 36 -0.82 15.27 -25.77
N ALA A 37 -0.10 16.27 -26.21
CA ALA A 37 -0.03 16.71 -27.61
C ALA A 37 0.98 15.90 -28.45
N GLN A 38 1.37 14.71 -28.03
CA GLN A 38 2.38 13.87 -28.73
C GLN A 38 1.70 12.75 -29.52
N ASP A 39 2.11 12.54 -30.78
CA ASP A 39 1.58 11.45 -31.61
C ASP A 39 2.10 10.08 -31.19
N ALA A 40 3.24 10.04 -30.52
CA ALA A 40 3.85 8.80 -30.02
C ALA A 40 4.65 9.07 -28.72
N ILE A 41 4.68 8.07 -27.86
CA ILE A 41 5.36 8.13 -26.55
C ILE A 41 6.07 6.81 -26.27
N SER A 42 7.18 6.83 -25.53
CA SER A 42 7.81 5.58 -25.12
C SER A 42 6.92 4.82 -24.13
N LEU A 43 6.89 3.49 -24.27
CA LEU A 43 6.10 2.63 -23.39
C LEU A 43 6.41 2.88 -21.91
N ARG A 44 7.68 3.11 -21.56
CA ARG A 44 8.12 3.48 -20.22
C ARG A 44 7.41 4.73 -19.70
N ASN A 45 7.34 5.78 -20.51
CA ASN A 45 6.71 7.04 -20.11
C ASN A 45 5.19 6.90 -20.04
N LEU A 46 4.58 6.16 -20.96
CA LEU A 46 3.16 5.84 -20.93
C LEU A 46 2.78 5.14 -19.62
N LEU A 47 3.47 4.05 -19.27
CA LEU A 47 3.23 3.31 -18.04
C LEU A 47 3.45 4.18 -16.78
N LYS A 48 4.48 5.04 -16.78
CA LYS A 48 4.68 6.00 -15.69
C LYS A 48 3.49 6.95 -15.52
N ARG A 49 2.94 7.45 -16.62
CA ARG A 49 1.79 8.37 -16.58
C ARG A 49 0.54 7.66 -16.07
N ILE A 50 0.23 6.48 -16.61
CA ILE A 50 -0.90 5.64 -16.17
C ILE A 50 -0.80 5.37 -14.65
N CYS A 51 0.33 4.86 -14.18
CA CYS A 51 0.51 4.50 -12.77
C CYS A 51 0.54 5.71 -11.81
N ARG A 52 0.89 6.91 -12.31
CA ARG A 52 0.82 8.15 -11.51
C ARG A 52 -0.60 8.67 -11.35
N SER A 53 -1.37 8.63 -12.43
CA SER A 53 -2.73 9.16 -12.48
C SER A 53 -3.73 8.24 -11.78
N ASN A 54 -3.52 6.92 -11.90
CA ASN A 54 -4.41 5.93 -11.32
C ASN A 54 -3.62 4.97 -10.40
N PRO A 55 -3.65 5.20 -9.08
CA PRO A 55 -3.05 4.28 -8.10
C PRO A 55 -3.75 2.92 -8.07
N ILE A 56 -4.99 2.86 -8.57
CA ILE A 56 -5.78 1.64 -8.76
C ILE A 56 -6.07 1.53 -10.25
N TYR A 57 -5.68 0.43 -10.88
CA TYR A 57 -5.89 0.26 -12.30
C TYR A 57 -6.27 -1.20 -12.65
N HIS A 58 -7.26 -1.33 -13.54
CA HIS A 58 -7.57 -2.62 -14.15
C HIS A 58 -6.69 -2.82 -15.39
N PHE A 59 -5.76 -3.75 -15.31
CA PHE A 59 -4.94 -4.13 -16.48
C PHE A 59 -5.57 -5.34 -17.17
N PRO A 60 -6.14 -5.15 -18.37
CA PRO A 60 -6.80 -6.24 -19.10
C PRO A 60 -5.89 -7.43 -19.38
N ILE A 61 -4.58 -7.18 -19.59
CA ILE A 61 -3.58 -8.23 -19.84
C ILE A 61 -3.49 -9.23 -18.68
N ILE A 62 -3.62 -8.77 -17.46
CA ILE A 62 -3.59 -9.63 -16.27
C ILE A 62 -4.98 -9.96 -15.74
N GLY A 63 -6.03 -9.36 -16.33
CA GLY A 63 -7.42 -9.66 -16.02
C GLY A 63 -7.87 -9.28 -14.62
N GLU A 64 -7.13 -8.40 -13.94
CA GLU A 64 -7.35 -8.10 -12.52
C GLU A 64 -7.15 -6.61 -12.23
N THR A 65 -7.94 -6.10 -11.26
CA THR A 65 -7.72 -4.77 -10.69
C THR A 65 -6.50 -4.81 -9.78
N THR A 66 -5.62 -3.86 -9.94
CA THR A 66 -4.36 -3.80 -9.24
C THR A 66 -4.15 -2.48 -8.52
N TYR A 67 -3.34 -2.52 -7.48
CA TYR A 67 -2.74 -1.35 -6.86
C TYR A 67 -1.30 -1.16 -7.36
N THR A 68 -0.89 0.07 -7.59
CA THR A 68 0.53 0.42 -7.51
C THR A 68 0.98 0.38 -6.06
N LEU A 69 2.30 0.35 -5.79
CA LEU A 69 2.79 0.44 -4.41
C LEU A 69 2.24 1.68 -3.68
N LYS A 70 2.15 2.83 -4.36
CA LYS A 70 1.55 4.05 -3.82
C LYS A 70 0.07 3.85 -3.51
N GLY A 71 -0.66 3.13 -4.36
CA GLY A 71 -2.06 2.78 -4.14
C GLY A 71 -2.24 1.91 -2.90
N VAL A 72 -1.39 0.90 -2.71
CA VAL A 72 -1.41 0.08 -1.48
C VAL A 72 -1.13 0.93 -0.24
N MET A 73 -0.05 1.74 -0.27
CA MET A 73 0.28 2.65 0.84
C MET A 73 -0.89 3.56 1.23
N SER A 74 -1.57 4.11 0.24
CA SER A 74 -2.75 4.96 0.45
C SER A 74 -3.93 4.17 1.03
N ALA A 75 -4.20 2.97 0.52
CA ALA A 75 -5.31 2.13 0.96
C ALA A 75 -5.17 1.65 2.41
N ILE A 76 -3.95 1.29 2.82
CA ILE A 76 -3.68 0.78 4.17
C ILE A 76 -3.20 1.85 5.16
N GLY A 77 -2.92 3.07 4.70
CA GLY A 77 -2.45 4.18 5.54
C GLY A 77 -1.09 3.95 6.18
N LYS A 78 -0.18 3.23 5.51
CA LYS A 78 1.15 2.86 6.05
C LYS A 78 2.29 3.35 5.15
N GLY A 79 3.46 3.54 5.74
CA GLY A 79 4.67 3.93 5.02
C GLY A 79 5.25 2.80 4.15
N ARG A 80 6.19 3.17 3.25
CA ARG A 80 6.75 2.27 2.23
C ARG A 80 7.34 0.98 2.79
N CYS A 81 8.22 1.06 3.78
CA CYS A 81 8.90 -0.13 4.32
C CYS A 81 7.88 -1.11 4.90
N TRP A 82 6.96 -0.60 5.71
CA TRP A 82 5.90 -1.41 6.30
C TRP A 82 5.02 -2.07 5.23
N THR A 83 4.66 -1.31 4.18
CA THR A 83 3.84 -1.83 3.07
C THR A 83 4.55 -2.96 2.33
N LEU A 84 5.84 -2.84 2.05
CA LEU A 84 6.60 -3.90 1.38
C LEU A 84 6.65 -5.18 2.21
N GLU A 85 6.83 -5.07 3.53
CA GLU A 85 6.79 -6.22 4.44
C GLU A 85 5.39 -6.83 4.54
N PHE A 86 4.34 -5.99 4.58
CA PHE A 86 2.94 -6.45 4.54
C PHE A 86 2.67 -7.28 3.28
N LEU A 87 3.06 -6.76 2.10
CA LEU A 87 2.89 -7.45 0.83
C LEU A 87 3.63 -8.79 0.80
N ALA A 88 4.86 -8.82 1.33
CA ALA A 88 5.69 -10.03 1.36
C ALA A 88 5.13 -11.09 2.31
N ARG A 89 4.81 -10.74 3.57
CA ARG A 89 4.32 -11.71 4.56
C ARG A 89 2.94 -12.27 4.24
N ASN A 90 2.12 -11.51 3.50
CA ASN A 90 0.80 -11.97 3.07
C ASN A 90 0.81 -12.65 1.70
N ASN A 91 1.99 -12.84 1.08
CA ASN A 91 2.14 -13.44 -0.24
C ASN A 91 1.22 -12.83 -1.30
N VAL A 92 1.03 -11.49 -1.26
CA VAL A 92 0.20 -10.77 -2.21
C VAL A 92 0.73 -10.98 -3.62
N ARG A 93 -0.15 -11.44 -4.53
CA ARG A 93 0.22 -11.63 -5.95
C ARG A 93 0.65 -10.30 -6.54
N ASN A 94 1.68 -10.35 -7.36
CA ASN A 94 2.17 -9.17 -8.06
C ASN A 94 2.65 -9.50 -9.46
N TRP A 95 2.64 -8.49 -10.31
CA TRP A 95 3.08 -8.56 -11.70
C TRP A 95 4.05 -7.42 -11.99
N CYS A 96 5.07 -7.72 -12.77
CA CYS A 96 5.97 -6.70 -13.27
C CYS A 96 5.46 -6.22 -14.63
N VAL A 97 4.98 -4.98 -14.67
CA VAL A 97 4.54 -4.32 -15.90
C VAL A 97 5.53 -3.21 -16.24
N GLY A 98 6.46 -3.52 -17.12
CA GLY A 98 7.59 -2.64 -17.40
C GLY A 98 8.47 -2.43 -16.17
N VAL A 99 8.53 -1.20 -15.67
CA VAL A 99 9.31 -0.82 -14.48
C VAL A 99 8.46 -0.82 -13.20
N HIS A 100 7.18 -1.14 -13.29
CA HIS A 100 6.25 -1.04 -12.19
C HIS A 100 5.82 -2.40 -11.68
N TYR A 101 5.78 -2.54 -10.36
CA TYR A 101 5.13 -3.67 -9.71
C TYR A 101 3.69 -3.28 -9.40
N LEU A 102 2.77 -4.11 -9.91
CA LEU A 102 1.35 -4.02 -9.65
C LEU A 102 0.96 -5.15 -8.70
N HIS A 103 0.16 -4.85 -7.71
CA HIS A 103 -0.24 -5.78 -6.64
C HIS A 103 -1.73 -6.08 -6.77
N SER A 104 -2.13 -7.34 -6.61
CA SER A 104 -3.53 -7.74 -6.63
C SER A 104 -4.33 -6.94 -5.60
N LYS A 105 -5.36 -6.21 -6.08
CA LYS A 105 -6.22 -5.43 -5.19
C LYS A 105 -6.99 -6.34 -4.25
N SER A 106 -7.53 -7.44 -4.76
CA SER A 106 -8.30 -8.39 -3.96
C SER A 106 -7.46 -9.02 -2.84
N ASP A 107 -6.21 -9.39 -3.13
CA ASP A 107 -5.31 -9.97 -2.14
C ASP A 107 -4.94 -8.95 -1.06
N VAL A 108 -4.66 -7.69 -1.46
CA VAL A 108 -4.36 -6.59 -0.53
C VAL A 108 -5.54 -6.32 0.39
N ASP A 109 -6.73 -6.18 -0.18
CA ASP A 109 -7.95 -5.86 0.58
C ASP A 109 -8.28 -6.98 1.57
N LEU A 110 -8.18 -8.24 1.15
CA LEU A 110 -8.41 -9.41 2.00
C LEU A 110 -7.38 -9.49 3.15
N ALA A 111 -6.09 -9.32 2.83
CA ALA A 111 -5.03 -9.33 3.82
C ALA A 111 -5.19 -8.17 4.82
N TRP A 112 -5.54 -6.98 4.34
CA TRP A 112 -5.76 -5.82 5.19
C TRP A 112 -6.99 -5.97 6.08
N GLN A 113 -8.06 -6.55 5.57
CA GLN A 113 -9.25 -6.87 6.37
C GLN A 113 -8.93 -7.79 7.56
N LYS A 114 -8.00 -8.73 7.37
CA LYS A 114 -7.53 -9.64 8.45
C LYS A 114 -6.58 -8.96 9.43
N GLU A 115 -5.68 -8.11 8.93
CA GLU A 115 -4.64 -7.49 9.75
C GLU A 115 -5.06 -6.16 10.40
N SER A 116 -5.91 -5.37 9.75
CA SER A 116 -6.28 -4.03 10.24
C SER A 116 -6.82 -4.01 11.65
N PRO A 117 -7.64 -4.98 12.13
CA PRO A 117 -8.09 -5.02 13.51
C PRO A 117 -6.93 -5.16 14.50
N LEU A 118 -5.86 -5.91 14.13
CA LEU A 118 -4.69 -6.10 14.96
C LEU A 118 -3.88 -4.80 15.11
N TRP A 119 -3.88 -3.97 14.07
CA TRP A 119 -3.12 -2.72 14.04
C TRP A 119 -3.91 -1.53 14.57
N SER A 120 -5.24 -1.53 14.44
CA SER A 120 -6.11 -0.51 15.07
C SER A 120 -6.19 -0.64 16.59
N GLU A 121 -5.88 -1.84 17.12
CA GLU A 121 -5.77 -2.06 18.57
C GLU A 121 -4.40 -1.66 19.14
N TRP A 122 -3.43 -1.37 18.29
CA TRP A 122 -2.05 -1.10 18.69
C TRP A 122 -1.60 0.27 18.17
N VAL A 123 -1.14 1.11 19.07
CA VAL A 123 -0.69 2.49 18.78
C VAL A 123 0.63 2.75 19.47
N SER A 124 1.40 3.74 18.99
CA SER A 124 2.62 4.13 19.67
C SER A 124 2.32 4.83 21.02
N ILE A 125 3.27 4.77 21.94
CA ILE A 125 3.16 5.44 23.23
C ILE A 125 2.91 6.94 23.05
N LEU A 126 3.60 7.55 22.07
CA LEU A 126 3.42 8.97 21.75
C LEU A 126 2.00 9.25 21.22
N GLN A 127 1.48 8.39 20.35
CA GLN A 127 0.11 8.53 19.85
C GLN A 127 -0.93 8.43 20.96
N VAL A 128 -0.73 7.54 21.93
CA VAL A 128 -1.60 7.44 23.12
C VAL A 128 -1.59 8.73 23.91
N SER A 129 -0.39 9.25 24.22
CA SER A 129 -0.23 10.51 24.93
C SER A 129 -0.97 11.65 24.22
N CYS A 130 -0.79 11.80 22.92
CA CYS A 130 -1.47 12.83 22.12
C CYS A 130 -3.00 12.63 22.05
N LEU A 131 -3.48 11.41 21.82
CA LEU A 131 -4.91 11.13 21.62
C LEU A 131 -5.74 11.28 22.88
N TYR A 132 -5.14 10.96 24.05
CA TYR A 132 -5.85 10.94 25.33
C TYR A 132 -5.41 12.06 26.29
N GLY A 133 -4.48 12.93 25.85
CA GLY A 133 -3.94 13.98 26.70
C GLY A 133 -3.19 13.48 27.95
N LEU A 134 -2.60 12.28 27.85
CA LEU A 134 -1.93 11.62 28.96
C LEU A 134 -0.46 12.02 29.05
N ASP A 135 0.07 12.09 30.28
CA ASP A 135 1.50 12.26 30.47
C ASP A 135 2.26 11.03 29.91
N LEU A 136 3.23 11.30 29.05
CA LEU A 136 4.05 10.28 28.40
C LEU A 136 4.74 9.37 29.43
N GLN A 137 5.25 9.95 30.53
CA GLN A 137 5.93 9.21 31.59
C GLN A 137 4.96 8.29 32.36
N GLU A 138 3.72 8.69 32.48
CA GLU A 138 2.68 7.85 33.09
C GLU A 138 2.36 6.64 32.23
N VAL A 139 2.24 6.83 30.91
CA VAL A 139 2.06 5.71 29.98
C VAL A 139 3.24 4.75 30.05
N ILE A 140 4.48 5.26 30.03
CA ILE A 140 5.70 4.45 30.15
C ILE A 140 5.73 3.67 31.47
N ARG A 141 5.39 4.29 32.62
CA ARG A 141 5.32 3.61 33.89
C ARG A 141 4.31 2.46 33.90
N ASN A 142 3.15 2.64 33.30
CA ASN A 142 2.13 1.60 33.20
C ASN A 142 2.54 0.45 32.27
N VAL A 143 3.30 0.76 31.22
CA VAL A 143 3.93 -0.25 30.36
C VAL A 143 4.97 -1.06 31.15
N ALA A 144 5.88 -0.39 31.83
CA ALA A 144 6.90 -1.04 32.66
C ALA A 144 6.32 -1.89 33.80
N ALA A 145 5.18 -1.47 34.37
CA ALA A 145 4.44 -2.22 35.38
C ALA A 145 3.61 -3.39 34.82
N GLY A 146 3.67 -3.65 33.49
CA GLY A 146 2.91 -4.73 32.83
C GLY A 146 1.40 -4.52 32.79
N ARG A 147 0.90 -3.31 33.10
CA ARG A 147 -0.53 -2.99 33.08
C ARG A 147 -1.06 -2.77 31.67
N ILE A 148 -0.17 -2.39 30.74
CA ILE A 148 -0.45 -2.19 29.31
C ILE A 148 0.40 -3.20 28.54
N ARG A 149 -0.24 -4.03 27.75
CA ARG A 149 0.46 -4.96 26.87
C ARG A 149 1.20 -4.20 25.79
N VAL A 150 2.37 -4.67 25.47
CA VAL A 150 3.21 -4.11 24.40
C VAL A 150 3.44 -5.12 23.30
N ARG A 151 3.65 -4.61 22.09
CA ARG A 151 4.05 -5.35 20.92
C ARG A 151 5.20 -4.60 20.26
N GLN A 152 6.23 -5.33 19.82
CA GLN A 152 7.30 -4.72 19.06
C GLN A 152 6.79 -4.38 17.65
N GLY A 153 6.76 -3.10 17.30
CA GLY A 153 6.63 -2.61 15.94
C GLY A 153 7.99 -2.55 15.24
N GLN A 154 8.01 -2.13 13.99
CA GLN A 154 9.26 -2.07 13.21
C GLN A 154 10.29 -1.08 13.75
N ARG A 155 9.87 0.05 14.24
CA ARG A 155 10.73 1.15 14.72
C ARG A 155 10.46 1.59 16.15
N GLU A 156 9.33 1.16 16.71
CA GLU A 156 8.88 1.60 18.02
C GLU A 156 8.04 0.52 18.71
N GLN A 157 7.92 0.62 20.00
CA GLN A 157 6.98 -0.19 20.78
C GLN A 157 5.56 0.33 20.58
N LEU A 158 4.65 -0.60 20.32
CA LEU A 158 3.21 -0.34 20.22
C LEU A 158 2.53 -0.83 21.49
N VAL A 159 1.56 -0.09 21.96
CA VAL A 159 0.78 -0.39 23.16
C VAL A 159 -0.68 -0.72 22.83
N SER A 160 -1.27 -1.61 23.61
CA SER A 160 -2.66 -2.01 23.44
C SER A 160 -3.61 -0.87 23.80
N LEU A 161 -4.32 -0.36 22.79
CA LEU A 161 -5.34 0.67 22.98
C LEU A 161 -6.49 0.22 23.88
N LYS A 162 -6.79 -1.09 23.89
CA LYS A 162 -7.78 -1.71 24.78
C LYS A 162 -7.37 -1.58 26.24
N ASP A 163 -6.09 -1.85 26.54
CA ASP A 163 -5.58 -1.75 27.91
C ASP A 163 -5.49 -0.29 28.36
N VAL A 164 -5.10 0.62 27.44
CA VAL A 164 -5.13 2.07 27.69
C VAL A 164 -6.54 2.52 28.05
N LYS A 165 -7.52 2.21 27.21
CA LYS A 165 -8.93 2.56 27.47
C LYS A 165 -9.44 2.00 28.80
N ARG A 166 -9.06 0.78 29.18
CA ARG A 166 -9.45 0.18 30.46
C ARG A 166 -8.88 0.94 31.64
N LEU A 167 -7.61 1.32 31.59
CA LEU A 167 -6.94 1.99 32.71
C LEU A 167 -7.44 3.42 32.92
N TRP A 168 -7.67 4.17 31.85
CA TRP A 168 -8.07 5.57 31.97
C TRP A 168 -9.58 5.82 31.95
N LYS A 169 -10.41 4.88 31.47
CA LYS A 169 -11.85 4.94 31.74
C LYS A 169 -12.20 4.70 33.21
N ALA A 170 -11.43 3.88 33.91
CA ALA A 170 -11.62 3.61 35.30
C ALA A 170 -11.19 4.78 36.24
N GLN A 171 -10.53 5.80 35.69
CA GLN A 171 -10.09 6.99 36.43
C GLN A 171 -11.00 8.21 36.23
N GLY A 172 -11.97 8.12 35.30
CA GLY A 172 -12.85 9.22 34.89
C GLY A 172 -14.33 9.03 35.31
N GLU A 173 -14.63 8.01 36.10
CA GLU A 173 -15.89 7.84 36.87
C GLU A 173 -15.56 8.12 38.38
#